data_12ee99dd31837259ae4de88c7fb63a16
#
_entry.id   12ee99dd31837259ae4de88c7fb63a16
#
_cell.length_a   1.000
_cell.length_b   1.000
_cell.length_c   1.000
_cell.angle_alpha   90.00
_cell.angle_beta   90.00
_cell.angle_gamma   90.00
#
_symmetry.space_group_name_H-M   'P 1'
#
loop_
_entity.id
_entity.type
_entity.pdbx_description
1 polymer ?
#
loop_
_entity_poly.entity_id
_entity_poly.type
_entity_poly.pdbx_seq_one_letter_code
_entity_poly.pdbx_strand_id
1 'polypeptide(L)'
;MTVQQGVPQGTVYNFTMESKDSKFYPGIAREPNTVGTADPEDPAKFRVPTSHPAPYTRRVAVYVPKQYVAGTIAPFIVGADGPDRGLFTCLDNLIAQKRVPVMIAISIGNGSGDAQGSERGLEYDTLSGKYAEFVAAEVLPLVEKQYNVRLTRDPEGRATMGGSSGGSAAMGMAWYRPDLYHRVLTYSGTYINNQWPWNPETPHGAWGYHETLIPNSETKPLRLWLEVGDHDNYYVRDGMHDWVQANENMALVLAAKGYHYQFIFARNAGHTDGATKRQTLPEALEYIWQGYRPVNR
;
A
#
# COMPACT_ATOMS: atom_id res chain seq x y z
N MET A 1 -13.45 -15.21 -3.34
CA MET A 1 -14.52 -14.20 -3.21
C MET A 1 -15.25 -14.12 -4.55
N THR A 2 -16.59 -14.14 -4.55
CA THR A 2 -17.44 -14.07 -5.74
C THR A 2 -18.49 -12.98 -5.56
N VAL A 3 -18.95 -12.39 -6.66
CA VAL A 3 -20.07 -11.46 -6.61
C VAL A 3 -21.33 -12.23 -6.23
N GLN A 4 -22.08 -11.70 -5.26
CA GLN A 4 -23.32 -12.33 -4.81
C GLN A 4 -24.43 -12.19 -5.88
N GLN A 5 -25.37 -13.11 -5.87
CA GLN A 5 -26.48 -13.09 -6.84
C GLN A 5 -27.29 -11.79 -6.71
N GLY A 6 -27.57 -11.14 -7.85
CA GLY A 6 -28.34 -9.91 -7.90
C GLY A 6 -27.56 -8.64 -7.54
N VAL A 7 -26.28 -8.73 -7.18
CA VAL A 7 -25.45 -7.56 -6.89
C VAL A 7 -25.03 -6.88 -8.19
N PRO A 8 -25.28 -5.55 -8.33
CA PRO A 8 -24.82 -4.78 -9.46
C PRO A 8 -23.28 -4.70 -9.50
N GLN A 9 -22.69 -5.12 -10.61
CA GLN A 9 -21.24 -5.08 -10.79
C GLN A 9 -20.78 -3.72 -11.36
N GLY A 10 -19.69 -3.20 -10.79
CA GLY A 10 -19.01 -2.03 -11.31
C GLY A 10 -18.27 -2.31 -12.63
N THR A 11 -17.78 -1.25 -13.24
CA THR A 11 -16.97 -1.32 -14.46
C THR A 11 -15.50 -1.20 -14.11
N VAL A 12 -14.67 -2.08 -14.64
CA VAL A 12 -13.21 -2.00 -14.50
C VAL A 12 -12.61 -1.48 -15.81
N TYR A 13 -12.01 -0.32 -15.73
CA TYR A 13 -11.23 0.28 -16.82
C TYR A 13 -9.75 0.01 -16.61
N ASN A 14 -8.98 0.02 -17.71
CA ASN A 14 -7.53 -0.17 -17.63
C ASN A 14 -6.84 0.84 -18.55
N PHE A 15 -5.71 1.37 -18.09
CA PHE A 15 -4.81 2.17 -18.92
C PHE A 15 -3.36 1.88 -18.54
N THR A 16 -2.44 2.37 -19.35
CA THR A 16 -1.00 2.25 -19.11
C THR A 16 -0.36 3.62 -19.03
N MET A 17 0.73 3.69 -18.26
CA MET A 17 1.59 4.86 -18.13
C MET A 17 3.02 4.45 -18.48
N GLU A 18 3.67 5.23 -19.35
CA GLU A 18 5.08 5.02 -19.66
C GLU A 18 5.95 5.68 -18.60
N SER A 19 6.79 4.91 -17.94
CA SER A 19 7.64 5.39 -16.84
C SER A 19 8.60 6.49 -17.26
N LYS A 20 9.06 6.49 -18.52
CA LYS A 20 9.91 7.56 -19.08
C LYS A 20 9.28 8.96 -19.03
N ASP A 21 7.95 9.04 -18.93
CA ASP A 21 7.20 10.28 -18.84
C ASP A 21 6.92 10.69 -17.39
N SER A 22 7.24 9.82 -16.42
CA SER A 22 7.10 10.09 -14.98
C SER A 22 8.24 10.96 -14.47
N LYS A 23 7.87 11.97 -13.68
CA LYS A 23 8.84 12.82 -12.96
C LYS A 23 9.36 12.13 -11.69
N PHE A 24 8.63 11.15 -11.17
CA PHE A 24 8.93 10.47 -9.91
C PHE A 24 9.66 9.16 -10.11
N TYR A 25 9.22 8.36 -11.09
CA TYR A 25 9.66 6.97 -11.29
C TYR A 25 9.92 6.68 -12.76
N PRO A 26 11.05 7.16 -13.31
CA PRO A 26 11.41 6.95 -14.71
C PRO A 26 11.77 5.51 -15.04
N GLY A 27 12.02 4.68 -14.03
CA GLY A 27 12.29 3.27 -14.17
C GLY A 27 13.74 2.89 -13.96
N ILE A 28 13.94 1.92 -13.09
CA ILE A 28 15.23 1.26 -12.84
C ILE A 28 15.07 -0.26 -12.80
N ALA A 29 16.16 -0.96 -13.07
CA ALA A 29 16.30 -2.40 -12.81
C ALA A 29 17.57 -2.65 -12.03
N ARG A 30 17.52 -3.68 -11.17
CA ARG A 30 18.69 -4.12 -10.41
C ARG A 30 19.75 -4.72 -11.31
N GLU A 31 21.03 -4.37 -11.07
CA GLU A 31 22.13 -5.05 -11.71
C GLU A 31 22.19 -6.53 -11.29
N PRO A 32 22.41 -7.45 -12.24
CA PRO A 32 22.54 -8.86 -11.92
C PRO A 32 23.63 -9.11 -10.85
N ASN A 33 23.38 -10.07 -9.96
CA ASN A 33 24.35 -10.53 -8.95
C ASN A 33 24.80 -9.46 -7.92
N THR A 34 24.04 -8.38 -7.72
CA THR A 34 24.37 -7.35 -6.73
C THR A 34 23.67 -7.55 -5.38
N VAL A 35 22.83 -8.58 -5.24
CA VAL A 35 22.11 -8.90 -3.99
C VAL A 35 22.58 -10.25 -3.45
N GLY A 36 22.77 -10.31 -2.13
CA GLY A 36 23.17 -11.54 -1.45
C GLY A 36 24.66 -11.85 -1.45
N THR A 37 25.50 -10.92 -1.93
CA THR A 37 26.97 -10.99 -1.79
C THR A 37 27.44 -10.14 -0.63
N ALA A 38 28.49 -10.58 0.09
CA ALA A 38 29.10 -9.78 1.13
C ALA A 38 29.64 -8.47 0.57
N ASP A 39 29.53 -7.39 1.37
CA ASP A 39 30.15 -6.11 1.05
C ASP A 39 31.69 -6.29 1.04
N PRO A 40 32.42 -5.82 0.00
CA PRO A 40 33.87 -5.94 -0.03
C PRO A 40 34.58 -5.21 1.12
N GLU A 41 34.00 -4.15 1.65
CA GLU A 41 34.56 -3.32 2.74
C GLU A 41 34.11 -3.80 4.11
N ASP A 42 32.97 -4.49 4.20
CA ASP A 42 32.45 -5.06 5.44
C ASP A 42 31.74 -6.40 5.16
N PRO A 43 32.46 -7.52 5.27
CA PRO A 43 31.92 -8.84 5.00
C PRO A 43 30.72 -9.27 5.86
N ALA A 44 30.47 -8.58 6.97
CA ALA A 44 29.28 -8.80 7.81
C ALA A 44 28.01 -8.15 7.21
N LYS A 45 28.16 -7.25 6.24
CA LYS A 45 27.07 -6.62 5.51
C LYS A 45 26.86 -7.29 4.15
N PHE A 46 25.61 -7.33 3.73
CA PHE A 46 25.30 -7.70 2.37
C PHE A 46 25.64 -6.56 1.42
N ARG A 47 26.12 -6.91 0.24
CA ARG A 47 26.44 -5.96 -0.81
C ARG A 47 25.22 -5.10 -1.10
N VAL A 48 25.41 -3.79 -1.13
CA VAL A 48 24.38 -2.84 -1.55
C VAL A 48 24.01 -3.12 -3.01
N PRO A 49 22.75 -3.35 -3.34
CA PRO A 49 22.35 -3.56 -4.72
C PRO A 49 22.59 -2.29 -5.53
N THR A 50 23.08 -2.45 -6.77
CA THR A 50 23.19 -1.38 -7.73
C THR A 50 22.13 -1.51 -8.81
N SER A 51 21.76 -0.41 -9.45
CA SER A 51 20.70 -0.36 -10.44
C SER A 51 21.12 0.46 -11.64
N HIS A 52 20.49 0.18 -12.78
CA HIS A 52 20.62 0.97 -14.01
C HIS A 52 19.25 1.46 -14.48
N PRO A 53 19.18 2.53 -15.29
CA PRO A 53 17.95 2.98 -15.90
C PRO A 53 17.27 1.89 -16.73
N ALA A 54 16.01 1.62 -16.47
CA ALA A 54 15.21 0.62 -17.16
C ALA A 54 13.74 1.10 -17.23
N PRO A 55 13.39 1.89 -18.24
CA PRO A 55 12.01 2.33 -18.43
C PRO A 55 11.05 1.14 -18.63
N TYR A 56 9.83 1.29 -18.14
CA TYR A 56 8.80 0.26 -18.17
C TYR A 56 7.41 0.87 -18.40
N THR A 57 6.44 0.02 -18.69
CA THR A 57 5.03 0.39 -18.83
C THR A 57 4.25 -0.05 -17.58
N ARG A 58 3.69 0.90 -16.85
CA ARG A 58 2.87 0.67 -15.67
C ARG A 58 1.42 0.44 -16.08
N ARG A 59 0.78 -0.57 -15.49
CA ARG A 59 -0.66 -0.81 -15.64
C ARG A 59 -1.43 -0.19 -14.49
N VAL A 60 -2.56 0.43 -14.79
CA VAL A 60 -3.50 0.97 -13.79
C VAL A 60 -4.89 0.46 -14.12
N ALA A 61 -5.55 -0.14 -13.13
CA ALA A 61 -6.95 -0.56 -13.20
C ALA A 61 -7.81 0.37 -12.34
N VAL A 62 -8.92 0.83 -12.88
CA VAL A 62 -9.85 1.73 -12.20
C VAL A 62 -11.22 1.07 -12.14
N TYR A 63 -11.66 0.74 -10.93
CA TYR A 63 -12.98 0.23 -10.67
C TYR A 63 -13.94 1.39 -10.34
N VAL A 64 -15.02 1.48 -11.09
CA VAL A 64 -16.11 2.44 -10.89
C VAL A 64 -17.37 1.65 -10.54
N PRO A 65 -17.90 1.74 -9.31
CA PRO A 65 -19.07 0.97 -8.90
C PRO A 65 -20.32 1.39 -9.70
N LYS A 66 -21.23 0.45 -9.92
CA LYS A 66 -22.49 0.72 -10.64
C LYS A 66 -23.33 1.82 -10.03
N GLN A 67 -23.20 2.01 -8.72
CA GLN A 67 -23.91 3.02 -7.93
C GLN A 67 -23.31 4.43 -8.02
N TYR A 68 -22.14 4.58 -8.66
CA TYR A 68 -21.53 5.89 -8.81
C TYR A 68 -22.35 6.76 -9.77
N VAL A 69 -22.66 7.97 -9.33
CA VAL A 69 -23.35 8.97 -10.14
C VAL A 69 -22.30 9.91 -10.75
N ALA A 70 -22.21 9.96 -12.07
CA ALA A 70 -21.23 10.80 -12.78
C ALA A 70 -21.30 12.26 -12.31
N GLY A 71 -20.13 12.86 -12.06
CA GLY A 71 -20.01 14.24 -11.58
C GLY A 71 -20.11 14.40 -10.05
N THR A 72 -20.51 13.36 -9.30
CA THR A 72 -20.47 13.43 -7.83
C THR A 72 -19.05 13.17 -7.32
N ILE A 73 -18.69 13.77 -6.17
CA ILE A 73 -17.40 13.55 -5.54
C ILE A 73 -17.41 12.20 -4.83
N ALA A 74 -16.50 11.30 -5.18
CA ALA A 74 -16.38 9.98 -4.59
C ALA A 74 -15.16 9.87 -3.66
N PRO A 75 -15.27 9.18 -2.52
CA PRO A 75 -14.12 8.65 -1.81
C PRO A 75 -13.45 7.58 -2.67
N PHE A 76 -12.18 7.24 -2.34
CA PHE A 76 -11.46 6.25 -3.12
C PHE A 76 -10.42 5.48 -2.29
N ILE A 77 -10.04 4.32 -2.80
CA ILE A 77 -8.95 3.50 -2.28
C ILE A 77 -7.89 3.28 -3.37
N VAL A 78 -6.62 3.49 -3.02
CA VAL A 78 -5.46 3.19 -3.87
C VAL A 78 -4.86 1.86 -3.42
N GLY A 79 -4.81 0.89 -4.33
CA GLY A 79 -4.17 -0.41 -4.10
C GLY A 79 -2.84 -0.53 -4.83
N ALA A 80 -1.81 -0.98 -4.12
CA ALA A 80 -0.52 -1.35 -4.68
C ALA A 80 -0.57 -2.73 -5.37
N ASP A 81 0.42 -3.04 -6.22
CA ASP A 81 0.57 -4.32 -6.93
C ASP A 81 -0.66 -4.73 -7.78
N GLY A 82 -1.34 -3.75 -8.38
CA GLY A 82 -2.56 -3.99 -9.16
C GLY A 82 -2.36 -4.77 -10.47
N PRO A 83 -3.48 -5.28 -11.03
CA PRO A 83 -4.87 -5.10 -10.61
C PRO A 83 -5.33 -6.05 -9.50
N ASP A 84 -6.10 -5.59 -8.54
CA ASP A 84 -6.68 -6.41 -7.47
C ASP A 84 -8.18 -6.70 -7.73
N ARG A 85 -8.45 -7.80 -8.43
CA ARG A 85 -9.84 -8.24 -8.72
C ARG A 85 -10.61 -8.66 -7.46
N GLY A 86 -9.93 -9.12 -6.43
CA GLY A 86 -10.54 -9.48 -5.15
C GLY A 86 -11.14 -8.27 -4.46
N LEU A 87 -10.42 -7.15 -4.48
CA LEU A 87 -10.90 -5.86 -3.98
C LEU A 87 -12.17 -5.41 -4.72
N PHE A 88 -12.16 -5.45 -6.07
CA PHE A 88 -13.30 -5.00 -6.88
C PHE A 88 -14.56 -5.83 -6.60
N THR A 89 -14.42 -7.17 -6.56
CA THR A 89 -15.52 -8.07 -6.18
C THR A 89 -16.03 -7.81 -4.78
N CYS A 90 -15.14 -7.54 -3.83
CA CYS A 90 -15.53 -7.20 -2.46
C CYS A 90 -16.34 -5.91 -2.41
N LEU A 91 -15.90 -4.89 -3.14
CA LEU A 91 -16.58 -3.60 -3.22
C LEU A 91 -17.97 -3.71 -3.86
N ASP A 92 -18.16 -4.52 -4.93
CA ASP A 92 -19.48 -4.79 -5.49
C ASP A 92 -20.46 -5.23 -4.40
N ASN A 93 -20.06 -6.23 -3.62
CA ASN A 93 -20.90 -6.80 -2.56
C ASN A 93 -21.17 -5.79 -1.43
N LEU A 94 -20.11 -5.16 -0.90
CA LEU A 94 -20.22 -4.27 0.27
C LEU A 94 -20.96 -2.97 -0.04
N ILE A 95 -20.75 -2.38 -1.22
CA ILE A 95 -21.46 -1.18 -1.66
C ILE A 95 -22.96 -1.47 -1.85
N ALA A 96 -23.31 -2.62 -2.48
CA ALA A 96 -24.70 -3.03 -2.63
C ALA A 96 -25.39 -3.24 -1.28
N GLN A 97 -24.66 -3.76 -0.29
CA GLN A 97 -25.12 -3.95 1.09
C GLN A 97 -25.09 -2.67 1.94
N LYS A 98 -24.58 -1.57 1.41
CA LYS A 98 -24.39 -0.29 2.13
C LYS A 98 -23.47 -0.40 3.36
N ARG A 99 -22.55 -1.34 3.35
CA ARG A 99 -21.56 -1.56 4.43
C ARG A 99 -20.33 -0.67 4.30
N VAL A 100 -20.05 -0.21 3.08
CA VAL A 100 -19.02 0.79 2.78
C VAL A 100 -19.60 1.87 1.87
N PRO A 101 -18.98 3.07 1.78
CA PRO A 101 -19.46 4.12 0.89
C PRO A 101 -19.33 3.71 -0.58
N VAL A 102 -20.10 4.34 -1.46
CA VAL A 102 -19.89 4.26 -2.91
C VAL A 102 -18.54 4.90 -3.24
N MET A 103 -17.53 4.10 -3.59
CA MET A 103 -16.15 4.55 -3.76
C MET A 103 -15.52 4.03 -5.05
N ILE A 104 -14.54 4.76 -5.55
CA ILE A 104 -13.68 4.36 -6.66
C ILE A 104 -12.50 3.53 -6.09
N ALA A 105 -12.09 2.46 -6.78
CA ALA A 105 -10.83 1.80 -6.46
C ALA A 105 -9.82 1.96 -7.61
N ILE A 106 -8.58 2.33 -7.27
CA ILE A 106 -7.51 2.58 -8.21
C ILE A 106 -6.38 1.63 -7.87
N SER A 107 -6.18 0.61 -8.70
CA SER A 107 -5.22 -0.47 -8.46
C SER A 107 -4.03 -0.27 -9.39
N ILE A 108 -2.87 0.06 -8.81
CA ILE A 108 -1.68 0.53 -9.53
C ILE A 108 -0.65 -0.60 -9.56
N GLY A 109 -0.20 -1.00 -10.75
CA GLY A 109 0.93 -1.91 -10.92
C GLY A 109 2.25 -1.24 -10.55
N ASN A 110 3.22 -2.02 -10.11
CA ASN A 110 4.58 -1.55 -9.84
C ASN A 110 5.48 -1.58 -11.09
N GLY A 111 6.72 -1.08 -10.94
CA GLY A 111 7.72 -1.06 -11.99
C GLY A 111 8.52 -2.35 -12.15
N SER A 112 8.07 -3.45 -11.54
CA SER A 112 8.72 -4.76 -11.57
C SER A 112 9.89 -4.95 -10.60
N GLY A 113 10.36 -6.18 -10.53
CA GLY A 113 11.38 -6.63 -9.60
C GLY A 113 10.82 -6.83 -8.19
N ASP A 114 11.71 -7.12 -7.27
CA ASP A 114 11.42 -7.31 -5.86
C ASP A 114 12.60 -6.86 -5.02
N ALA A 115 12.28 -6.37 -3.80
CA ALA A 115 13.26 -5.92 -2.82
C ALA A 115 14.22 -4.80 -3.32
N GLN A 116 15.28 -4.61 -2.57
CA GLN A 116 16.27 -3.55 -2.75
C GLN A 116 16.87 -3.51 -4.16
N GLY A 117 17.01 -2.32 -4.72
CA GLY A 117 17.59 -2.09 -6.05
C GLY A 117 16.64 -2.26 -7.23
N SER A 118 15.45 -2.83 -7.01
CA SER A 118 14.39 -2.90 -8.02
C SER A 118 13.54 -1.65 -8.04
N GLU A 119 12.80 -1.43 -9.12
CA GLU A 119 11.84 -0.32 -9.19
C GLU A 119 10.75 -0.44 -8.12
N ARG A 120 10.21 -1.66 -7.93
CA ARG A 120 9.20 -1.90 -6.88
C ARG A 120 9.75 -1.60 -5.49
N GLY A 121 11.00 -1.97 -5.19
CA GLY A 121 11.66 -1.61 -3.93
C GLY A 121 11.83 -0.10 -3.77
N LEU A 122 12.22 0.61 -4.83
CA LEU A 122 12.33 2.06 -4.83
C LEU A 122 10.97 2.75 -4.61
N GLU A 123 9.90 2.26 -5.25
CA GLU A 123 8.56 2.80 -5.12
C GLU A 123 7.96 2.57 -3.72
N TYR A 124 8.15 1.39 -3.16
CA TYR A 124 7.38 0.90 -2.03
C TYR A 124 8.13 0.85 -0.70
N ASP A 125 9.43 0.54 -0.72
CA ASP A 125 10.22 0.36 0.50
C ASP A 125 11.03 1.62 0.87
N THR A 126 10.94 2.70 0.08
CA THR A 126 11.52 4.00 0.42
C THR A 126 10.62 4.74 1.39
N LEU A 127 11.17 5.11 2.57
CA LEU A 127 10.44 5.86 3.59
C LEU A 127 10.36 7.34 3.21
N SER A 128 9.34 7.70 2.45
CA SER A 128 9.09 9.08 2.01
C SER A 128 7.63 9.27 1.55
N GLY A 129 7.25 10.54 1.33
CA GLY A 129 5.97 10.90 0.70
C GLY A 129 5.94 10.75 -0.82
N LYS A 130 7.06 10.36 -1.44
CA LYS A 130 7.24 10.40 -2.90
C LYS A 130 6.20 9.55 -3.66
N TYR A 131 5.86 8.36 -3.16
CA TYR A 131 4.86 7.52 -3.82
C TYR A 131 3.45 8.13 -3.72
N ALA A 132 3.09 8.74 -2.60
CA ALA A 132 1.82 9.48 -2.47
C ALA A 132 1.76 10.67 -3.41
N GLU A 133 2.86 11.39 -3.58
CA GLU A 133 2.98 12.52 -4.52
C GLU A 133 2.88 12.07 -5.98
N PHE A 134 3.54 10.98 -6.34
CA PHE A 134 3.40 10.34 -7.65
C PHE A 134 1.93 10.03 -7.95
N VAL A 135 1.25 9.35 -7.03
CA VAL A 135 -0.17 9.02 -7.19
C VAL A 135 -1.01 10.28 -7.35
N ALA A 136 -0.81 11.29 -6.49
CA ALA A 136 -1.59 12.52 -6.50
C ALA A 136 -1.36 13.39 -7.75
N ALA A 137 -0.12 13.44 -8.24
CA ALA A 137 0.27 14.34 -9.34
C ALA A 137 0.16 13.70 -10.74
N GLU A 138 0.38 12.39 -10.84
CA GLU A 138 0.45 11.72 -12.15
C GLU A 138 -0.70 10.74 -12.38
N VAL A 139 -1.14 9.97 -11.37
CA VAL A 139 -2.16 8.93 -11.55
C VAL A 139 -3.59 9.50 -11.46
N LEU A 140 -3.91 10.18 -10.34
CA LEU A 140 -5.28 10.64 -10.07
C LEU A 140 -5.82 11.59 -11.15
N PRO A 141 -5.03 12.56 -11.69
CA PRO A 141 -5.50 13.43 -12.76
C PRO A 141 -5.88 12.67 -14.05
N LEU A 142 -5.13 11.61 -14.38
CA LEU A 142 -5.44 10.76 -15.55
C LEU A 142 -6.74 9.97 -15.31
N VAL A 143 -6.96 9.45 -14.11
CA VAL A 143 -8.18 8.74 -13.73
C VAL A 143 -9.40 9.66 -13.87
N GLU A 144 -9.35 10.86 -13.29
CA GLU A 144 -10.45 11.84 -13.35
C GLU A 144 -10.75 12.25 -14.80
N LYS A 145 -9.70 12.51 -15.60
CA LYS A 145 -9.83 12.95 -16.99
C LYS A 145 -10.40 11.85 -17.91
N GLN A 146 -9.90 10.60 -17.76
CA GLN A 146 -10.24 9.53 -18.70
C GLN A 146 -11.61 8.91 -18.41
N TYR A 147 -12.04 8.84 -17.16
CA TYR A 147 -13.24 8.10 -16.77
C TYR A 147 -14.37 8.96 -16.24
N ASN A 148 -14.24 10.29 -16.37
CA ASN A 148 -15.26 11.25 -15.92
C ASN A 148 -15.73 11.01 -14.49
N VAL A 149 -14.75 10.72 -13.60
CA VAL A 149 -14.97 10.58 -12.17
C VAL A 149 -14.40 11.79 -11.44
N ARG A 150 -14.97 12.14 -10.29
CA ARG A 150 -14.46 13.18 -9.41
C ARG A 150 -14.03 12.55 -8.09
N LEU A 151 -12.76 12.69 -7.76
CA LEU A 151 -12.17 12.13 -6.55
C LEU A 151 -12.13 13.17 -5.43
N THR A 152 -12.48 12.77 -4.22
CA THR A 152 -12.43 13.67 -3.07
C THR A 152 -11.03 14.22 -2.82
N ARG A 153 -10.94 15.45 -2.33
CA ARG A 153 -9.71 16.06 -1.83
C ARG A 153 -9.58 15.93 -0.30
N ASP A 154 -10.64 15.48 0.35
CA ASP A 154 -10.66 15.23 1.79
C ASP A 154 -9.86 13.96 2.13
N PRO A 155 -8.80 14.03 2.97
CA PRO A 155 -8.01 12.87 3.36
C PRO A 155 -8.82 11.78 4.09
N GLU A 156 -9.93 12.15 4.75
CA GLU A 156 -10.87 11.20 5.35
C GLU A 156 -11.59 10.33 4.30
N GLY A 157 -11.71 10.79 3.07
CA GLY A 157 -12.28 10.04 1.96
C GLY A 157 -11.25 9.27 1.13
N ARG A 158 -10.01 9.15 1.61
CA ARG A 158 -8.91 8.50 0.86
C ARG A 158 -8.26 7.39 1.67
N ALA A 159 -8.21 6.21 1.05
CA ALA A 159 -7.60 5.03 1.64
C ALA A 159 -6.45 4.51 0.77
N THR A 160 -5.51 3.83 1.43
CA THR A 160 -4.40 3.12 0.80
C THR A 160 -4.42 1.65 1.21
N MET A 161 -4.02 0.75 0.31
CA MET A 161 -4.02 -0.69 0.56
C MET A 161 -2.84 -1.36 -0.14
N GLY A 162 -2.25 -2.36 0.51
CA GLY A 162 -1.23 -3.20 -0.10
C GLY A 162 -0.84 -4.41 0.72
N GLY A 163 -0.10 -5.31 0.09
CA GLY A 163 0.54 -6.45 0.73
C GLY A 163 2.06 -6.39 0.58
N SER A 164 2.81 -6.95 1.54
CA SER A 164 4.27 -6.96 1.49
C SER A 164 4.83 -5.54 1.39
N SER A 165 5.77 -5.28 0.47
CA SER A 165 6.24 -3.92 0.17
C SER A 165 5.11 -2.97 -0.22
N GLY A 166 4.05 -3.46 -0.89
CA GLY A 166 2.84 -2.67 -1.15
C GLY A 166 2.13 -2.21 0.14
N GLY A 167 2.22 -3.00 1.22
CA GLY A 167 1.75 -2.62 2.57
C GLY A 167 2.63 -1.52 3.17
N SER A 168 3.95 -1.61 3.01
CA SER A 168 4.89 -0.53 3.38
C SER A 168 4.57 0.76 2.62
N ALA A 169 4.32 0.67 1.31
CA ALA A 169 3.90 1.83 0.50
C ALA A 169 2.58 2.43 1.01
N ALA A 170 1.57 1.59 1.29
CA ALA A 170 0.28 2.05 1.81
C ALA A 170 0.43 2.81 3.14
N MET A 171 1.27 2.29 4.06
CA MET A 171 1.61 2.97 5.32
C MET A 171 2.38 4.27 5.05
N GLY A 172 3.40 4.22 4.19
CA GLY A 172 4.24 5.37 3.84
C GLY A 172 3.45 6.52 3.23
N MET A 173 2.49 6.22 2.35
CA MET A 173 1.61 7.24 1.76
C MET A 173 0.86 8.02 2.83
N ALA A 174 0.27 7.36 3.81
CA ALA A 174 -0.49 8.02 4.87
C ALA A 174 0.43 8.64 5.94
N TRP A 175 1.54 7.99 6.27
CA TRP A 175 2.47 8.47 7.29
C TRP A 175 3.15 9.79 6.91
N TYR A 176 3.66 9.86 5.67
CA TYR A 176 4.40 11.04 5.19
C TYR A 176 3.48 12.10 4.57
N ARG A 177 2.29 11.72 4.14
CA ARG A 177 1.30 12.63 3.55
C ARG A 177 -0.07 12.46 4.22
N PRO A 178 -0.17 12.73 5.55
CA PRO A 178 -1.44 12.70 6.26
C PRO A 178 -2.42 13.80 5.79
N ASP A 179 -1.93 14.80 5.05
CA ASP A 179 -2.78 15.75 4.32
C ASP A 179 -3.49 15.12 3.11
N LEU A 180 -3.05 13.94 2.66
CA LEU A 180 -3.64 13.24 1.52
C LEU A 180 -4.42 11.98 1.90
N TYR A 181 -3.98 11.21 2.91
CA TYR A 181 -4.55 9.90 3.25
C TYR A 181 -4.65 9.68 4.76
N HIS A 182 -5.81 9.21 5.23
CA HIS A 182 -6.01 8.88 6.65
C HIS A 182 -6.31 7.40 6.90
N ARG A 183 -6.55 6.57 5.87
CA ARG A 183 -7.02 5.19 6.01
C ARG A 183 -6.04 4.22 5.36
N VAL A 184 -5.58 3.25 6.15
CA VAL A 184 -4.50 2.32 5.74
C VAL A 184 -4.94 0.89 5.97
N LEU A 185 -4.75 0.03 4.96
CA LEU A 185 -5.04 -1.40 5.02
C LEU A 185 -3.82 -2.18 4.52
N THR A 186 -3.23 -3.04 5.38
CA THR A 186 -2.01 -3.78 5.02
C THR A 186 -2.13 -5.27 5.33
N TYR A 187 -1.60 -6.09 4.42
CA TYR A 187 -1.43 -7.51 4.56
C TYR A 187 0.06 -7.85 4.54
N SER A 188 0.58 -8.48 5.58
CA SER A 188 2.01 -8.82 5.70
C SER A 188 2.90 -7.61 5.40
N GLY A 189 2.62 -6.44 5.97
CA GLY A 189 3.35 -5.21 5.66
C GLY A 189 4.85 -5.36 5.87
N THR A 190 5.65 -4.92 4.89
CA THR A 190 7.12 -4.98 4.94
C THR A 190 7.67 -3.89 5.87
N TYR A 191 7.41 -4.04 7.18
CA TYR A 191 7.91 -3.12 8.21
C TYR A 191 9.30 -3.52 8.73
N ILE A 192 10.12 -4.03 7.81
CA ILE A 192 11.47 -4.54 8.05
C ILE A 192 12.54 -3.59 7.49
N ASN A 193 13.82 -3.91 7.74
CA ASN A 193 14.95 -3.15 7.20
C ASN A 193 15.21 -3.47 5.71
N ASN A 194 14.35 -2.96 4.83
CA ASN A 194 14.39 -3.25 3.38
C ASN A 194 14.51 -1.99 2.50
N GLN A 195 14.71 -0.81 3.09
CA GLN A 195 14.79 0.45 2.33
C GLN A 195 15.99 0.47 1.38
N TRP A 196 15.75 0.99 0.20
CA TRP A 196 16.80 1.30 -0.77
C TRP A 196 16.38 2.51 -1.63
N PRO A 197 17.28 3.47 -1.92
CA PRO A 197 18.65 3.59 -1.35
C PRO A 197 18.64 3.75 0.16
N TRP A 198 19.77 3.41 0.79
CA TRP A 198 19.93 3.64 2.23
C TRP A 198 19.84 5.13 2.55
N ASN A 199 19.18 5.47 3.66
CA ASN A 199 19.00 6.84 4.13
C ASN A 199 19.46 6.96 5.58
N PRO A 200 20.42 7.86 5.90
CA PRO A 200 20.91 8.05 7.26
C PRO A 200 19.84 8.58 8.24
N GLU A 201 18.76 9.20 7.76
CA GLU A 201 17.65 9.65 8.59
C GLU A 201 16.72 8.51 9.00
N THR A 202 16.71 7.43 8.22
CA THR A 202 15.93 6.21 8.46
C THR A 202 16.81 4.99 8.25
N PRO A 203 17.87 4.79 9.07
CA PRO A 203 18.93 3.81 8.81
C PRO A 203 18.42 2.36 8.81
N HIS A 204 17.32 2.09 9.51
CA HIS A 204 16.69 0.77 9.61
C HIS A 204 15.45 0.64 8.71
N GLY A 205 15.30 1.51 7.69
CA GLY A 205 14.17 1.45 6.79
C GLY A 205 12.83 1.41 7.52
N ALA A 206 11.88 0.59 7.05
CA ALA A 206 10.54 0.51 7.62
C ALA A 206 10.47 -0.14 9.02
N TRP A 207 11.52 -0.83 9.48
CA TRP A 207 11.67 -1.21 10.89
C TRP A 207 11.61 0.02 11.80
N GLY A 208 12.12 1.15 11.35
CA GLY A 208 12.08 2.43 12.04
C GLY A 208 10.67 2.93 12.39
N TYR A 209 9.60 2.45 11.74
CA TYR A 209 8.25 2.87 12.10
C TYR A 209 7.93 2.58 13.55
N HIS A 210 8.15 1.35 14.01
CA HIS A 210 7.86 0.96 15.39
C HIS A 210 9.00 1.25 16.35
N GLU A 211 10.25 1.36 15.85
CA GLU A 211 11.43 1.61 16.69
C GLU A 211 11.52 3.08 17.11
N THR A 212 11.32 4.02 16.19
CA THR A 212 11.60 5.45 16.41
C THR A 212 10.52 6.39 15.89
N LEU A 213 9.99 6.19 14.67
CA LEU A 213 9.15 7.17 14.01
C LEU A 213 7.81 7.37 14.72
N ILE A 214 7.07 6.29 14.98
CA ILE A 214 5.77 6.38 15.65
C ILE A 214 5.96 6.79 17.12
N PRO A 215 6.89 6.18 17.91
CA PRO A 215 7.11 6.58 19.30
C PRO A 215 7.43 8.07 19.47
N ASN A 216 8.25 8.64 18.58
CA ASN A 216 8.77 10.00 18.71
C ASN A 216 7.94 11.07 17.97
N SER A 217 6.84 10.69 17.32
CA SER A 217 5.98 11.63 16.59
C SER A 217 4.69 11.92 17.35
N GLU A 218 4.08 13.07 17.08
CA GLU A 218 2.68 13.32 17.42
C GLU A 218 1.77 12.30 16.73
N THR A 219 0.66 11.94 17.39
CA THR A 219 -0.31 11.01 16.82
C THR A 219 -0.98 11.63 15.58
N LYS A 220 -0.85 10.96 14.45
CA LYS A 220 -1.47 11.39 13.19
C LYS A 220 -2.91 10.91 13.09
N PRO A 221 -3.79 11.57 12.32
CA PRO A 221 -5.20 11.19 12.19
C PRO A 221 -5.39 9.94 11.30
N LEU A 222 -4.71 8.85 11.63
CA LEU A 222 -4.74 7.63 10.85
C LEU A 222 -5.64 6.58 11.48
N ARG A 223 -6.37 5.85 10.63
CA ARG A 223 -7.06 4.61 10.95
C ARG A 223 -6.41 3.46 10.19
N LEU A 224 -5.96 2.44 10.90
CA LEU A 224 -5.11 1.40 10.33
C LEU A 224 -5.74 0.01 10.55
N TRP A 225 -5.64 -0.83 9.54
CA TRP A 225 -5.93 -2.26 9.64
C TRP A 225 -4.70 -3.02 9.16
N LEU A 226 -4.17 -3.90 10.01
CA LEU A 226 -2.96 -4.68 9.75
C LEU A 226 -3.25 -6.17 9.89
N GLU A 227 -2.65 -6.99 9.04
CA GLU A 227 -2.68 -8.45 9.15
C GLU A 227 -1.29 -9.00 8.91
N VAL A 228 -0.95 -10.08 9.64
CA VAL A 228 0.23 -10.90 9.41
C VAL A 228 -0.07 -12.36 9.70
N GLY A 229 0.46 -13.27 8.89
CA GLY A 229 0.40 -14.71 9.12
C GLY A 229 1.46 -15.19 10.12
N ASP A 230 1.16 -16.23 10.90
CA ASP A 230 2.11 -16.80 11.86
C ASP A 230 3.27 -17.60 11.22
N HIS A 231 3.20 -17.85 9.93
CA HIS A 231 4.25 -18.45 9.09
C HIS A 231 4.73 -17.46 8.02
N ASP A 232 4.75 -16.18 8.32
CA ASP A 232 5.25 -15.14 7.43
C ASP A 232 6.78 -15.22 7.24
N ASN A 233 7.32 -14.44 6.34
CA ASN A 233 8.73 -14.45 5.98
C ASN A 233 9.65 -14.09 7.16
N TYR A 234 10.76 -14.81 7.24
CA TYR A 234 11.84 -14.55 8.16
C TYR A 234 13.19 -14.77 7.48
N TYR A 235 14.06 -13.79 7.55
CA TYR A 235 15.42 -13.88 7.04
C TYR A 235 16.44 -13.58 8.14
N VAL A 236 17.34 -14.52 8.40
CA VAL A 236 18.44 -14.33 9.36
C VAL A 236 19.45 -13.36 8.74
N ARG A 237 19.43 -12.12 9.17
CA ARG A 237 20.36 -11.07 8.76
C ARG A 237 20.77 -10.25 10.00
N ASP A 238 20.32 -9.01 10.08
CA ASP A 238 20.57 -8.05 11.15
C ASP A 238 19.55 -8.09 12.31
N GLY A 239 18.67 -9.09 12.34
CA GLY A 239 17.57 -9.20 13.31
C GLY A 239 16.34 -8.32 12.99
N MET A 240 16.37 -7.57 11.88
CA MET A 240 15.29 -6.67 11.46
C MET A 240 14.55 -7.13 10.19
N HIS A 241 14.60 -8.46 9.92
CA HIS A 241 13.96 -9.08 8.75
C HIS A 241 12.98 -10.19 9.14
N ASP A 242 12.22 -9.98 10.21
CA ASP A 242 11.13 -10.83 10.67
C ASP A 242 9.79 -10.09 10.47
N TRP A 243 8.97 -10.54 9.52
CA TRP A 243 7.68 -9.90 9.23
C TRP A 243 6.69 -10.07 10.37
N VAL A 244 6.70 -11.23 11.05
CA VAL A 244 5.81 -11.47 12.20
C VAL A 244 6.12 -10.47 13.29
N GLN A 245 7.38 -10.43 13.73
CA GLN A 245 7.83 -9.52 14.78
C GLN A 245 7.60 -8.05 14.42
N ALA A 246 7.92 -7.66 13.17
CA ALA A 246 7.73 -6.29 12.72
C ALA A 246 6.27 -5.84 12.78
N ASN A 247 5.33 -6.69 12.34
CA ASN A 247 3.90 -6.37 12.37
C ASN A 247 3.31 -6.40 13.79
N GLU A 248 3.77 -7.32 14.68
CA GLU A 248 3.41 -7.31 16.09
C GLU A 248 3.93 -6.04 16.79
N ASN A 249 5.17 -5.64 16.54
CA ASN A 249 5.73 -4.40 17.05
C ASN A 249 4.96 -3.17 16.56
N MET A 250 4.53 -3.16 15.28
CA MET A 250 3.64 -2.10 14.78
C MET A 250 2.35 -2.04 15.58
N ALA A 251 1.70 -3.17 15.84
CA ALA A 251 0.47 -3.21 16.65
C ALA A 251 0.70 -2.67 18.07
N LEU A 252 1.81 -3.05 18.71
CA LEU A 252 2.17 -2.60 20.07
C LEU A 252 2.37 -1.08 20.11
N VAL A 253 3.12 -0.50 19.18
CA VAL A 253 3.39 0.95 19.18
C VAL A 253 2.16 1.76 18.81
N LEU A 254 1.31 1.26 17.91
CA LEU A 254 0.04 1.91 17.58
C LEU A 254 -0.92 1.93 18.79
N ALA A 255 -0.96 0.83 19.57
CA ALA A 255 -1.71 0.77 20.82
C ALA A 255 -1.20 1.80 21.83
N ALA A 256 0.12 1.83 22.05
CA ALA A 256 0.77 2.73 23.00
C ALA A 256 0.52 4.21 22.67
N LYS A 257 0.39 4.55 21.38
CA LYS A 257 0.14 5.92 20.89
C LYS A 257 -1.35 6.25 20.76
N GLY A 258 -2.24 5.29 21.07
CA GLY A 258 -3.70 5.51 21.02
C GLY A 258 -4.29 5.65 19.62
N TYR A 259 -3.67 5.04 18.60
CA TYR A 259 -4.22 5.03 17.25
C TYR A 259 -5.52 4.21 17.16
N HIS A 260 -6.39 4.57 16.23
CA HIS A 260 -7.47 3.70 15.80
C HIS A 260 -6.91 2.62 14.88
N TYR A 261 -6.67 1.42 15.43
CA TYR A 261 -6.13 0.32 14.65
C TYR A 261 -6.84 -1.00 14.97
N GLN A 262 -6.78 -1.93 14.02
CA GLN A 262 -7.11 -3.33 14.20
C GLN A 262 -5.94 -4.18 13.69
N PHE A 263 -5.59 -5.22 14.46
CA PHE A 263 -4.51 -6.14 14.11
C PHE A 263 -5.05 -7.57 14.07
N ILE A 264 -4.81 -8.27 12.96
CA ILE A 264 -5.16 -9.67 12.75
C ILE A 264 -3.89 -10.50 12.71
N PHE A 265 -3.77 -11.41 13.65
CA PHE A 265 -2.73 -12.43 13.65
C PHE A 265 -3.31 -13.73 13.11
N ALA A 266 -3.05 -14.03 11.84
CA ALA A 266 -3.66 -15.14 11.13
C ALA A 266 -2.91 -16.45 11.38
N ARG A 267 -3.63 -17.47 11.87
CA ARG A 267 -3.05 -18.79 12.14
C ARG A 267 -2.96 -19.63 10.86
N ASN A 268 -1.86 -20.40 10.73
CA ASN A 268 -1.54 -21.22 9.57
C ASN A 268 -1.52 -20.43 8.25
N ALA A 269 -1.17 -19.17 8.31
CA ALA A 269 -1.08 -18.27 7.18
C ALA A 269 0.37 -17.88 6.91
N GLY A 270 0.76 -17.88 5.65
CA GLY A 270 2.07 -17.41 5.17
C GLY A 270 2.04 -15.96 4.72
N HIS A 271 3.10 -15.57 4.00
CA HIS A 271 3.25 -14.22 3.49
C HIS A 271 2.13 -13.82 2.52
N THR A 272 1.42 -12.73 2.81
CA THR A 272 0.28 -12.24 2.02
C THR A 272 -0.74 -13.33 1.66
N ASP A 273 -1.11 -14.16 2.65
CA ASP A 273 -1.94 -15.33 2.41
C ASP A 273 -3.28 -14.96 1.76
N GLY A 274 -3.53 -15.54 0.59
CA GLY A 274 -4.70 -15.23 -0.20
C GLY A 274 -6.01 -15.75 0.40
N ALA A 275 -5.99 -16.80 1.23
CA ALA A 275 -7.17 -17.30 1.92
C ALA A 275 -7.56 -16.36 3.06
N THR A 276 -6.58 -15.94 3.85
CA THR A 276 -6.73 -14.94 4.91
C THR A 276 -7.28 -13.62 4.35
N LYS A 277 -6.68 -13.13 3.25
CA LYS A 277 -7.17 -11.92 2.59
C LYS A 277 -8.63 -12.05 2.13
N ARG A 278 -8.99 -13.18 1.50
CA ARG A 278 -10.39 -13.40 1.09
C ARG A 278 -11.37 -13.44 2.24
N GLN A 279 -10.95 -13.96 3.38
CA GLN A 279 -11.76 -14.05 4.59
C GLN A 279 -11.93 -12.68 5.26
N THR A 280 -10.88 -11.91 5.39
CA THR A 280 -10.81 -10.71 6.24
C THR A 280 -11.08 -9.40 5.50
N LEU A 281 -10.90 -9.34 4.16
CA LEU A 281 -11.03 -8.11 3.39
C LEU A 281 -12.38 -7.39 3.55
N PRO A 282 -13.54 -8.08 3.63
CA PRO A 282 -14.80 -7.39 3.89
C PRO A 282 -14.81 -6.60 5.20
N GLU A 283 -14.38 -7.25 6.28
CA GLU A 283 -14.31 -6.62 7.61
C GLU A 283 -13.25 -5.51 7.66
N ALA A 284 -12.10 -5.73 7.03
CA ALA A 284 -11.04 -4.74 6.92
C ALA A 284 -11.52 -3.45 6.22
N LEU A 285 -12.24 -3.58 5.11
CA LEU A 285 -12.82 -2.44 4.41
C LEU A 285 -13.87 -1.73 5.27
N GLU A 286 -14.75 -2.44 5.94
CA GLU A 286 -15.71 -1.82 6.87
C GLU A 286 -15.01 -1.05 7.98
N TYR A 287 -14.00 -1.67 8.57
CA TYR A 287 -13.24 -1.04 9.65
C TYR A 287 -12.54 0.25 9.22
N ILE A 288 -11.82 0.24 8.09
CA ILE A 288 -11.12 1.45 7.64
C ILE A 288 -12.08 2.56 7.22
N TRP A 289 -13.29 2.24 6.74
CA TRP A 289 -14.31 3.23 6.37
C TRP A 289 -15.27 3.61 7.51
N GLN A 290 -15.09 3.03 8.69
CA GLN A 290 -15.90 3.40 9.87
C GLN A 290 -15.77 4.90 10.17
N GLY A 291 -16.91 5.55 10.42
CA GLY A 291 -16.98 6.98 10.75
C GLY A 291 -16.82 7.92 9.56
N TYR A 292 -16.54 7.43 8.35
CA TYR A 292 -16.52 8.28 7.17
C TYR A 292 -17.90 8.88 6.88
N ARG A 293 -17.95 10.18 6.68
CA ARG A 293 -19.15 10.89 6.24
C ARG A 293 -18.82 11.67 4.97
N PRO A 294 -19.49 11.40 3.83
CA PRO A 294 -19.28 12.17 2.63
C PRO A 294 -19.50 13.67 2.89
N VAL A 295 -18.54 14.48 2.51
CA VAL A 295 -18.73 15.93 2.52
C VAL A 295 -19.53 16.28 1.28
N ASN A 296 -20.84 16.52 1.45
CA ASN A 296 -21.68 17.09 0.40
C ASN A 296 -21.23 18.53 0.14
N ARG A 297 -20.41 18.75 -0.87
CA ARG A 297 -20.10 20.07 -1.43
C ARG A 297 -20.23 20.04 -2.94
#